data_d04e829f9e377cabec96cf50d77f269f
#
_entry.id   d04e829f9e377cabec96cf50d77f269f
#
_cell.length_a   1.000
_cell.length_b   1.000
_cell.length_c   1.000
_cell.angle_alpha   90.00
_cell.angle_beta   90.00
_cell.angle_gamma   90.00
#
_symmetry.space_group_name_H-M   'P 1'
#
loop_
_entity.id
_entity.type
_entity.pdbx_description
1 polymer ?
#
loop_
_entity_poly.entity_id
_entity_poly.type
_entity_poly.pdbx_seq_one_letter_code
_entity_poly.pdbx_strand_id
1 'polypeptide(L)'
;MITVNLYYTGSSGSARAFAEEMVSSGIVAAIRAEEGNLRYEYFFPMDDPETVLLIDQWQDQAAIDTHHASPMMGHIAALREKYNLHMNVERFVSAEALPEQDLKFIKR
;
A
#
# COMPACT_ATOMS: atom_id res chain seq x y z
N MET A 1 7.60 12.49 4.50
CA MET A 1 6.79 11.29 4.35
C MET A 1 6.68 10.94 2.87
N ILE A 2 6.86 9.68 2.56
CA ILE A 2 6.73 9.16 1.20
C ILE A 2 5.49 8.28 1.14
N THR A 3 4.62 8.54 0.16
CA THR A 3 3.43 7.74 -0.08
C THR A 3 3.60 6.98 -1.39
N VAL A 4 3.41 5.67 -1.35
CA VAL A 4 3.42 4.82 -2.53
C VAL A 4 2.02 4.22 -2.66
N ASN A 5 1.38 4.49 -3.79
CA ASN A 5 0.10 3.89 -4.13
C ASN A 5 0.35 2.74 -5.09
N LEU A 6 -0.06 1.54 -4.69
CA LEU A 6 0.08 0.35 -5.51
C LEU A 6 -1.32 -0.13 -5.90
N TYR A 7 -1.59 -0.12 -7.20
CA TYR A 7 -2.83 -0.65 -7.74
C TYR A 7 -2.57 -2.07 -8.23
N TYR A 8 -3.17 -3.04 -7.57
CA TYR A 8 -3.09 -4.45 -7.97
C TYR A 8 -4.36 -4.81 -8.73
N THR A 9 -4.18 -5.32 -9.94
CA THR A 9 -5.30 -5.75 -10.77
C THR A 9 -5.17 -7.23 -11.08
N GLY A 10 -6.26 -7.95 -10.88
CA GLY A 10 -6.35 -9.38 -11.14
C GLY A 10 -7.57 -9.72 -11.97
N SER A 11 -8.09 -10.92 -11.77
CA SER A 11 -9.31 -11.39 -12.40
C SER A 11 -10.07 -12.33 -11.45
N SER A 12 -11.38 -12.39 -11.61
CA SER A 12 -12.24 -13.29 -10.83
C SER A 12 -12.06 -13.14 -9.31
N GLY A 13 -11.87 -11.89 -8.83
CA GLY A 13 -11.73 -11.58 -7.42
C GLY A 13 -10.33 -11.82 -6.85
N SER A 14 -9.32 -12.10 -7.67
CA SER A 14 -7.99 -12.47 -7.18
C SER A 14 -7.28 -11.33 -6.45
N ALA A 15 -7.50 -10.07 -6.83
CA ALA A 15 -6.88 -8.95 -6.14
C ALA A 15 -7.41 -8.81 -4.70
N ARG A 16 -8.71 -8.98 -4.50
CA ARG A 16 -9.30 -8.97 -3.15
C ARG A 16 -8.83 -10.16 -2.32
N ALA A 17 -8.77 -11.35 -2.93
CA ALA A 17 -8.27 -12.54 -2.26
C ALA A 17 -6.81 -12.36 -1.82
N PHE A 18 -5.99 -11.73 -2.65
CA PHE A 18 -4.62 -11.37 -2.29
C PHE A 18 -4.58 -10.45 -1.07
N ALA A 19 -5.35 -9.36 -1.07
CA ALA A 19 -5.39 -8.43 0.05
C ALA A 19 -5.85 -9.10 1.34
N GLU A 20 -6.86 -9.95 1.26
CA GLU A 20 -7.36 -10.73 2.40
C GLU A 20 -6.29 -11.67 2.95
N GLU A 21 -5.53 -12.34 2.09
CA GLU A 21 -4.45 -13.23 2.53
C GLU A 21 -3.27 -12.44 3.11
N MET A 22 -2.94 -11.29 2.56
CA MET A 22 -1.92 -10.40 3.13
C MET A 22 -2.26 -10.02 4.59
N VAL A 23 -3.54 -9.79 4.87
CA VAL A 23 -4.03 -9.48 6.22
C VAL A 23 -4.05 -10.74 7.08
N SER A 24 -4.71 -11.80 6.63
CA SER A 24 -4.95 -13.01 7.44
C SER A 24 -3.68 -13.79 7.75
N SER A 25 -2.66 -13.71 6.89
CA SER A 25 -1.37 -14.37 7.12
C SER A 25 -0.47 -13.66 8.14
N GLY A 26 -0.85 -12.44 8.56
CA GLY A 26 -0.04 -11.64 9.47
C GLY A 26 1.02 -10.77 8.79
N ILE A 27 1.14 -10.83 7.47
CA ILE A 27 2.14 -10.04 6.73
C ILE A 27 1.89 -8.54 6.92
N VAL A 28 0.65 -8.08 6.78
CA VAL A 28 0.31 -6.67 6.98
C VAL A 28 0.67 -6.20 8.38
N ALA A 29 0.33 -6.98 9.40
CA ALA A 29 0.67 -6.63 10.78
C ALA A 29 2.18 -6.52 10.99
N ALA A 30 2.95 -7.41 10.38
CA ALA A 30 4.41 -7.38 10.46
C ALA A 30 4.99 -6.15 9.74
N ILE A 31 4.45 -5.77 8.60
CA ILE A 31 4.88 -4.56 7.88
C ILE A 31 4.57 -3.31 8.71
N ARG A 32 3.39 -3.24 9.29
CA ARG A 32 3.00 -2.11 10.15
C ARG A 32 3.89 -1.97 11.39
N ALA A 33 4.51 -3.04 11.83
CA ALA A 33 5.46 -3.04 12.94
C ALA A 33 6.88 -2.64 12.54
N GLU A 34 7.17 -2.55 11.24
CA GLU A 34 8.49 -2.12 10.77
C GLU A 34 8.74 -0.66 11.10
N GLU A 35 9.98 -0.33 11.49
CA GLU A 35 10.36 1.04 11.79
C GLU A 35 10.19 1.93 10.57
N GLY A 36 9.53 3.07 10.77
CA GLY A 36 9.30 4.03 9.72
C GLY A 36 8.06 3.77 8.86
N ASN A 37 7.35 2.65 9.05
CA ASN A 37 6.07 2.46 8.38
C ASN A 37 5.01 3.32 9.06
N LEU A 38 4.33 4.16 8.29
CA LEU A 38 3.29 5.08 8.77
C LEU A 38 1.90 4.62 8.40
N ARG A 39 1.77 3.88 7.30
CA ARG A 39 0.49 3.38 6.81
C ARG A 39 0.72 2.20 5.88
N TYR A 40 -0.09 1.18 5.99
CA TYR A 40 -0.14 0.06 5.07
C TYR A 40 -1.57 -0.43 5.08
N GLU A 41 -2.36 0.01 4.09
CA GLU A 41 -3.81 -0.14 4.15
C GLU A 41 -4.38 -0.37 2.76
N TYR A 42 -5.30 -1.34 2.66
CA TYR A 42 -5.96 -1.68 1.40
C TYR A 42 -7.31 -0.99 1.27
N PHE A 43 -7.63 -0.60 0.04
CA PHE A 43 -8.89 0.03 -0.33
C PHE A 43 -9.42 -0.63 -1.61
N PHE A 44 -10.71 -0.70 -1.72
CA PHE A 44 -11.33 -1.23 -2.93
C PHE A 44 -11.94 -0.08 -3.73
N PRO A 45 -11.51 0.11 -5.01
CA PRO A 45 -12.15 1.10 -5.87
C PRO A 45 -13.65 0.77 -6.01
N MET A 46 -14.49 1.79 -5.91
CA MET A 46 -15.93 1.61 -5.88
C MET A 46 -16.48 0.94 -7.15
N ASP A 47 -15.91 1.27 -8.29
CA ASP A 47 -16.40 0.85 -9.60
C ASP A 47 -15.48 -0.16 -10.31
N ASP A 48 -14.51 -0.74 -9.60
CA ASP A 48 -13.62 -1.75 -10.16
C ASP A 48 -13.39 -2.90 -9.15
N PRO A 49 -14.17 -3.99 -9.26
CA PRO A 49 -14.03 -5.11 -8.32
C PRO A 49 -12.76 -5.96 -8.55
N GLU A 50 -12.05 -5.74 -9.64
CA GLU A 50 -10.84 -6.52 -9.97
C GLU A 50 -9.56 -5.82 -9.55
N THR A 51 -9.66 -4.64 -8.93
CA THR A 51 -8.52 -3.85 -8.48
C THR A 51 -8.56 -3.65 -6.96
N VAL A 52 -7.37 -3.61 -6.37
CA VAL A 52 -7.16 -3.24 -4.98
C VAL A 52 -6.10 -2.15 -4.93
N LEU A 53 -6.35 -1.08 -4.18
CA LEU A 53 -5.37 -0.04 -3.93
C LEU A 53 -4.72 -0.28 -2.57
N LEU A 54 -3.39 -0.34 -2.55
CA LEU A 54 -2.62 -0.28 -1.33
C LEU A 54 -2.05 1.13 -1.17
N ILE A 55 -2.36 1.79 -0.07
CA ILE A 55 -1.67 3.01 0.31
C ILE A 55 -0.59 2.64 1.32
N ASP A 56 0.66 2.85 0.93
CA ASP A 56 1.85 2.44 1.64
C ASP A 56 2.68 3.69 1.94
N GLN A 57 2.78 4.06 3.21
CA GLN A 57 3.45 5.30 3.62
C GLN A 57 4.61 5.02 4.54
N TRP A 58 5.71 5.72 4.30
CA TRP A 58 6.95 5.57 5.03
C TRP A 58 7.54 6.92 5.43
N GLN A 59 8.25 6.91 6.54
CA GLN A 59 8.90 8.11 7.07
C GLN A 59 9.92 8.68 6.07
N ASP A 60 10.73 7.81 5.46
CA ASP A 60 11.81 8.20 4.55
C ASP A 60 12.21 7.04 3.63
N GLN A 61 13.13 7.30 2.70
CA GLN A 61 13.63 6.30 1.79
C GLN A 61 14.40 5.18 2.49
N ALA A 62 15.12 5.49 3.56
CA ALA A 62 15.87 4.48 4.31
C ALA A 62 14.94 3.41 4.88
N ALA A 63 13.77 3.80 5.37
CA ALA A 63 12.76 2.85 5.86
C ALA A 63 12.23 1.96 4.74
N ILE A 64 11.99 2.51 3.56
CA ILE A 64 11.59 1.75 2.38
C ILE A 64 12.67 0.75 1.98
N ASP A 65 13.94 1.18 1.96
CA ASP A 65 15.06 0.33 1.58
C ASP A 65 15.20 -0.84 2.55
N THR A 66 15.04 -0.60 3.84
CA THR A 66 15.07 -1.65 4.87
C THR A 66 13.93 -2.65 4.65
N HIS A 67 12.73 -2.14 4.36
CA HIS A 67 11.57 -2.98 4.04
C HIS A 67 11.82 -3.86 2.82
N HIS A 68 12.34 -3.28 1.74
CA HIS A 68 12.64 -4.00 0.51
C HIS A 68 13.74 -5.05 0.67
N ALA A 69 14.64 -4.85 1.62
CA ALA A 69 15.70 -5.81 1.93
C ALA A 69 15.26 -6.93 2.88
N SER A 70 14.04 -6.85 3.43
CA SER A 70 13.56 -7.84 4.39
C SER A 70 13.20 -9.17 3.71
N PRO A 71 13.32 -10.30 4.43
CA PRO A 71 12.90 -11.61 3.90
C PRO A 71 11.41 -11.67 3.55
N MET A 72 10.61 -10.80 4.12
CA MET A 72 9.16 -10.70 3.89
C MET A 72 8.84 -10.42 2.43
N MET A 73 9.71 -9.69 1.70
CA MET A 73 9.47 -9.38 0.29
C MET A 73 9.33 -10.63 -0.58
N GLY A 74 10.02 -11.71 -0.23
CA GLY A 74 9.86 -12.99 -0.90
C GLY A 74 8.45 -13.58 -0.73
N HIS A 75 7.87 -13.45 0.45
CA HIS A 75 6.50 -13.90 0.71
C HIS A 75 5.48 -13.07 -0.06
N ILE A 76 5.68 -11.75 -0.11
CA ILE A 76 4.80 -10.85 -0.86
C ILE A 76 4.86 -11.17 -2.34
N ALA A 77 6.07 -11.36 -2.89
CA ALA A 77 6.24 -11.72 -4.29
C ALA A 77 5.55 -13.04 -4.63
N ALA A 78 5.67 -14.04 -3.76
CA ALA A 78 5.01 -15.33 -3.94
C ALA A 78 3.48 -15.20 -3.96
N LEU A 79 2.90 -14.35 -3.12
CA LEU A 79 1.47 -14.09 -3.13
C LEU A 79 1.02 -13.35 -4.39
N ARG A 80 1.78 -12.36 -4.86
CA ARG A 80 1.50 -11.68 -6.13
C ARG A 80 1.45 -12.66 -7.29
N GLU A 81 2.39 -13.60 -7.32
CA GLU A 81 2.46 -14.65 -8.33
C GLU A 81 1.27 -15.60 -8.21
N LYS A 82 0.96 -16.05 -7.00
CA LYS A 82 -0.15 -16.96 -6.72
C LYS A 82 -1.47 -16.43 -7.27
N TYR A 83 -1.71 -15.13 -7.13
CA TYR A 83 -2.94 -14.48 -7.57
C TYR A 83 -2.85 -13.85 -8.95
N ASN A 84 -1.70 -14.02 -9.63
CA ASN A 84 -1.44 -13.52 -10.99
C ASN A 84 -1.81 -12.04 -11.13
N LEU A 85 -1.23 -11.20 -10.28
CA LEU A 85 -1.56 -9.79 -10.24
C LEU A 85 -0.66 -8.95 -11.13
N HIS A 86 -1.26 -7.96 -11.78
CA HIS A 86 -0.56 -6.86 -12.41
C HIS A 86 -0.51 -5.67 -11.45
N MET A 87 0.52 -4.84 -11.58
CA MET A 87 0.74 -3.78 -10.61
C MET A 87 1.07 -2.46 -11.29
N ASN A 88 0.43 -1.38 -10.82
CA ASN A 88 0.74 -0.02 -11.22
C ASN A 88 1.14 0.76 -9.98
N VAL A 89 2.20 1.55 -10.06
CA VAL A 89 2.78 2.21 -8.89
C VAL A 89 2.87 3.70 -9.12
N GLU A 90 2.42 4.47 -8.14
CA GLU A 90 2.58 5.92 -8.08
C GLU A 90 3.29 6.28 -6.79
N ARG A 91 4.18 7.26 -6.84
CA ARG A 91 4.95 7.68 -5.68
C ARG A 91 4.83 9.20 -5.49
N PHE A 92 4.59 9.61 -4.24
CA PHE A 92 4.42 11.00 -3.87
C PHE A 92 5.25 11.33 -2.65
N VAL A 93 5.74 12.57 -2.60
CA VAL A 93 6.36 13.12 -1.40
C VAL A 93 5.37 14.14 -0.84
N SER A 94 5.11 14.07 0.46
CA SER A 94 4.12 14.95 1.09
C SER A 94 4.58 16.39 1.11
N ALA A 95 3.65 17.31 0.84
CA ALA A 95 3.85 18.72 1.12
C ALA A 95 3.90 18.93 2.65
N GLU A 96 4.69 19.89 3.11
CA GLU A 96 4.86 20.16 4.54
C GLU A 96 3.56 20.60 5.22
N ALA A 97 2.77 21.41 4.51
CA ALA A 97 1.52 21.91 5.04
C ALA A 97 0.56 22.24 3.91
N LEU A 98 -0.74 22.27 4.23
CA LEU A 98 -1.75 22.76 3.32
C LEU A 98 -1.65 24.29 3.22
N PRO A 99 -1.82 24.87 2.01
CA PRO A 99 -1.92 26.32 1.87
C PRO A 99 -3.09 26.86 2.71
N GLU A 100 -2.90 28.04 3.26
CA GLU A 100 -3.92 28.67 4.13
C GLU A 100 -5.26 28.83 3.40
N GLN A 101 -5.21 29.20 2.12
CA GLN A 101 -6.42 29.38 1.31
C GLN A 101 -7.23 28.08 1.11
N ASP A 102 -6.61 26.93 1.32
CA ASP A 102 -7.28 25.63 1.17
C ASP A 102 -7.99 25.24 2.48
N LEU A 103 -7.54 25.74 3.62
CA LEU A 103 -8.06 25.35 4.92
C LEU A 103 -9.55 25.68 5.09
N LYS A 104 -10.04 26.72 4.42
CA LYS A 104 -11.45 27.13 4.49
C LYS A 104 -12.41 26.10 3.87
N PHE A 105 -11.89 25.20 3.02
CA PHE A 105 -12.69 24.14 2.39
C PHE A 105 -12.73 22.85 3.22
N ILE A 106 -12.00 22.82 4.33
CA ILE A 106 -11.91 21.65 5.19
C ILE A 106 -12.85 21.84 6.37
N LYS A 107 -13.86 20.99 6.46
CA LYS A 107 -14.78 20.97 7.60
C LYS A 107 -14.14 20.17 8.72
N ARG A 108 -14.00 20.82 9.86
CA ARG A 108 -13.43 20.20 11.04
C ARG A 108 -14.48 19.86 12.07
#